data_1a2b8090b8a77839ad7ad2b2570f42ca
#
_entry.id   1a2b8090b8a77839ad7ad2b2570f42ca
#
_cell.length_a   1.000
_cell.length_b   1.000
_cell.length_c   1.000
_cell.angle_alpha   90.00
_cell.angle_beta   90.00
_cell.angle_gamma   90.00
#
_symmetry.space_group_name_H-M   'P 1'
#
loop_
_entity.id
_entity.type
_entity.pdbx_description
1 polymer ?
#
loop_
_entity_poly.entity_id
_entity_poly.type
_entity_poly.pdbx_seq_one_letter_code
_entity_poly.pdbx_strand_id
1 'polypeptide(L)'
;MHVLPQLRKLEKKYQDQMTVIGVHSAKFTAEKDSANVRKAVLRYEIEHPVDNDCDFEIWKQYGVRAWPTLMFVDPKGKIIGKHEGEIDFEGFDKLLGDMVAEFDTAEILKSEPLTYHLERDKEWERALSFPGKVLVDEASGRLIISDSIHNRILIATLEGKVRQVIGSGIEGFKDGSADEARFADPQGVAL
;
A
#
# COMPACT_ATOMS: atom_id res chain seq x y z
N MET A 1 8.68 -9.27 0.40
CA MET A 1 8.48 -8.07 1.22
C MET A 1 7.63 -8.42 2.43
N HIS A 2 8.27 -8.94 3.49
CA HIS A 2 7.55 -9.44 4.67
C HIS A 2 7.22 -8.31 5.68
N VAL A 3 7.87 -7.15 5.57
CA VAL A 3 7.68 -6.00 6.48
C VAL A 3 6.35 -5.27 6.26
N LEU A 4 5.95 -5.02 5.02
CA LEU A 4 4.74 -4.23 4.71
C LEU A 4 3.45 -4.75 5.35
N PRO A 5 3.14 -6.07 5.31
CA PRO A 5 1.92 -6.57 5.95
C PRO A 5 1.91 -6.37 7.48
N GLN A 6 3.06 -6.42 8.13
CA GLN A 6 3.18 -6.20 9.55
C GLN A 6 3.05 -4.71 9.90
N LEU A 7 3.69 -3.84 9.11
CA LEU A 7 3.55 -2.38 9.23
C LEU A 7 2.10 -1.95 9.08
N ARG A 8 1.40 -2.45 8.06
CA ARG A 8 -0.03 -2.13 7.83
C ARG A 8 -0.91 -2.46 9.05
N LYS A 9 -0.65 -3.59 9.72
CA LYS A 9 -1.38 -3.93 10.95
C LYS A 9 -1.08 -2.94 12.08
N LEU A 10 0.18 -2.55 12.23
CA LEU A 10 0.59 -1.57 13.23
C LEU A 10 0.03 -0.18 12.93
N GLU A 11 0.12 0.29 11.69
CA GLU A 11 -0.46 1.56 11.24
C GLU A 11 -1.96 1.63 11.54
N LYS A 12 -2.70 0.56 11.21
CA LYS A 12 -4.14 0.50 11.49
C LYS A 12 -4.45 0.52 12.99
N LYS A 13 -3.63 -0.15 13.81
CA LYS A 13 -3.84 -0.19 15.26
C LYS A 13 -3.51 1.14 15.93
N TYR A 14 -2.47 1.82 15.46
CA TYR A 14 -1.95 3.05 16.06
C TYR A 14 -2.18 4.30 15.18
N GLN A 15 -3.21 4.29 14.33
CA GLN A 15 -3.49 5.33 13.34
C GLN A 15 -3.61 6.75 13.92
N ASP A 16 -4.02 6.86 15.19
CA ASP A 16 -4.21 8.14 15.88
C ASP A 16 -2.95 8.59 16.65
N GLN A 17 -1.97 7.72 16.84
CA GLN A 17 -0.77 7.96 17.66
C GLN A 17 0.53 7.87 16.87
N MET A 18 0.54 7.17 15.74
CA MET A 18 1.73 6.88 14.96
C MET A 18 1.55 7.23 13.49
N THR A 19 2.59 7.73 12.89
CA THR A 19 2.68 7.90 11.44
C THR A 19 3.89 7.14 10.93
N VAL A 20 3.70 6.36 9.86
CA VAL A 20 4.79 5.77 9.09
C VAL A 20 5.13 6.70 7.93
N ILE A 21 6.42 6.88 7.67
CA ILE A 21 6.93 7.54 6.47
C ILE A 21 7.88 6.56 5.80
N GLY A 22 7.53 6.12 4.59
CA GLY A 22 8.38 5.29 3.76
C GLY A 22 9.50 6.12 3.13
N VAL A 23 10.74 5.62 3.20
CA VAL A 23 11.88 6.22 2.49
C VAL A 23 12.43 5.17 1.54
N HIS A 24 12.25 5.41 0.25
CA HIS A 24 12.70 4.49 -0.79
C HIS A 24 14.10 4.87 -1.28
N SER A 25 15.13 4.27 -0.67
CA SER A 25 16.52 4.39 -1.13
C SER A 25 16.82 3.22 -2.08
N ALA A 26 16.94 3.54 -3.36
CA ALA A 26 16.95 2.57 -4.46
C ALA A 26 18.18 1.65 -4.43
N LYS A 27 17.97 0.33 -4.43
CA LYS A 27 19.06 -0.65 -4.56
C LYS A 27 19.53 -0.79 -6.03
N PHE A 28 18.63 -0.63 -6.97
CA PHE A 28 18.90 -0.77 -8.40
C PHE A 28 18.54 0.52 -9.16
N THR A 29 19.23 0.77 -10.28
CA THR A 29 19.05 2.01 -11.06
C THR A 29 17.60 2.24 -11.50
N ALA A 30 16.88 1.18 -11.89
CA ALA A 30 15.49 1.29 -12.32
C ALA A 30 14.54 1.72 -11.19
N GLU A 31 14.93 1.52 -9.93
CA GLU A 31 14.14 1.89 -8.75
C GLU A 31 14.28 3.38 -8.39
N LYS A 32 15.20 4.11 -9.00
CA LYS A 32 15.37 5.55 -8.80
C LYS A 32 14.27 6.39 -9.45
N ASP A 33 13.61 5.84 -10.47
CA ASP A 33 12.55 6.52 -11.21
C ASP A 33 11.28 6.62 -10.35
N SER A 34 10.83 7.85 -10.10
CA SER A 34 9.63 8.14 -9.32
C SER A 34 8.36 7.49 -9.89
N ALA A 35 8.28 7.28 -11.22
CA ALA A 35 7.16 6.58 -11.82
C ALA A 35 7.16 5.08 -11.45
N ASN A 36 8.32 4.46 -11.30
CA ASN A 36 8.44 3.08 -10.85
C ASN A 36 8.17 2.95 -9.34
N VAL A 37 8.64 3.92 -8.52
CA VAL A 37 8.30 4.00 -7.10
C VAL A 37 6.78 4.13 -6.93
N ARG A 38 6.13 5.02 -7.69
CA ARG A 38 4.68 5.19 -7.69
C ARG A 38 3.94 3.89 -8.04
N LYS A 39 4.39 3.17 -9.07
CA LYS A 39 3.83 1.85 -9.42
C LYS A 39 3.96 0.84 -8.26
N ALA A 40 5.08 0.86 -7.55
CA ALA A 40 5.27 0.00 -6.39
C ALA A 40 4.35 0.39 -5.23
N VAL A 41 4.20 1.68 -4.93
CA VAL A 41 3.25 2.20 -3.93
C VAL A 41 1.84 1.70 -4.21
N LEU A 42 1.37 1.83 -5.46
CA LEU A 42 0.06 1.36 -5.88
C LEU A 42 -0.06 -0.17 -5.79
N ARG A 43 0.92 -0.90 -6.33
CA ARG A 43 0.91 -2.37 -6.37
C ARG A 43 0.90 -3.00 -4.98
N TYR A 44 1.60 -2.38 -4.02
CA TYR A 44 1.66 -2.86 -2.64
C TYR A 44 0.66 -2.17 -1.72
N GLU A 45 -0.23 -1.34 -2.28
CA GLU A 45 -1.28 -0.63 -1.55
C GLU A 45 -0.73 0.10 -0.31
N ILE A 46 0.35 0.85 -0.49
CA ILE A 46 0.96 1.61 0.59
C ILE A 46 0.09 2.84 0.88
N GLU A 47 -0.33 2.99 2.13
CA GLU A 47 -1.25 4.04 2.60
C GLU A 47 -0.54 5.14 3.41
N HIS A 48 0.78 5.10 3.50
CA HIS A 48 1.57 6.15 4.12
C HIS A 48 2.38 6.93 3.07
N PRO A 49 2.86 8.14 3.39
CA PRO A 49 3.74 8.91 2.52
C PRO A 49 5.03 8.15 2.21
N VAL A 50 5.47 8.23 0.96
CA VAL A 50 6.74 7.64 0.52
C VAL A 50 7.60 8.71 -0.15
N ASP A 51 8.79 8.92 0.38
CA ASP A 51 9.82 9.74 -0.22
C ASP A 51 10.74 8.90 -1.12
N ASN A 52 11.13 9.44 -2.26
CA ASN A 52 12.06 8.81 -3.19
C ASN A 52 13.49 9.34 -2.96
N ASP A 53 14.20 8.73 -2.02
CA ASP A 53 15.59 9.04 -1.66
C ASP A 53 16.59 8.47 -2.71
N CYS A 54 16.40 8.84 -3.99
CA CYS A 54 17.16 8.31 -5.12
C CYS A 54 18.68 8.59 -5.03
N ASP A 55 19.09 9.60 -4.27
CA ASP A 55 20.48 10.03 -4.09
C ASP A 55 21.07 9.65 -2.73
N PHE A 56 20.30 8.89 -1.93
CA PHE A 56 20.72 8.41 -0.60
C PHE A 56 21.03 9.53 0.40
N GLU A 57 20.35 10.65 0.31
CA GLU A 57 20.56 11.77 1.24
C GLU A 57 19.97 11.45 2.61
N ILE A 58 18.72 11.02 2.67
CA ILE A 58 18.05 10.62 3.91
C ILE A 58 18.74 9.38 4.48
N TRP A 59 19.06 8.40 3.66
CA TRP A 59 19.83 7.22 4.04
C TRP A 59 21.12 7.57 4.80
N LYS A 60 21.91 8.51 4.27
CA LYS A 60 23.17 8.95 4.89
C LYS A 60 22.94 9.74 6.18
N GLN A 61 21.95 10.63 6.18
CA GLN A 61 21.64 11.46 7.37
C GLN A 61 21.19 10.61 8.56
N TYR A 62 20.42 9.54 8.31
CA TYR A 62 19.98 8.61 9.35
C TYR A 62 20.96 7.48 9.64
N GLY A 63 22.09 7.43 8.94
CA GLY A 63 23.12 6.40 9.15
C GLY A 63 22.63 4.98 8.87
N VAL A 64 21.72 4.83 7.90
CA VAL A 64 21.15 3.54 7.49
C VAL A 64 22.23 2.70 6.80
N ARG A 65 22.22 1.38 7.01
CA ARG A 65 23.24 0.45 6.48
C ARG A 65 22.65 -0.80 5.83
N ALA A 66 21.37 -1.03 6.05
CA ALA A 66 20.68 -2.26 5.58
C ALA A 66 19.24 -1.96 5.15
N TRP A 67 18.66 -2.84 4.31
CA TRP A 67 17.26 -2.86 3.96
C TRP A 67 16.60 -4.12 4.54
N PRO A 68 15.45 -4.00 5.17
CA PRO A 68 14.81 -2.77 5.63
C PRO A 68 15.44 -2.24 6.91
N THR A 69 15.31 -0.94 7.16
CA THR A 69 15.63 -0.31 8.45
C THR A 69 14.45 0.54 8.90
N LEU A 70 14.05 0.41 10.15
CA LEU A 70 13.07 1.26 10.80
C LEU A 70 13.77 2.20 11.77
N MET A 71 13.43 3.48 11.69
CA MET A 71 13.91 4.50 12.61
C MET A 71 12.74 4.95 13.47
N PHE A 72 12.90 4.92 14.78
CA PHE A 72 11.89 5.40 15.73
C PHE A 72 12.21 6.84 16.09
N VAL A 73 11.23 7.71 15.86
CA VAL A 73 11.34 9.15 16.15
C VAL A 73 10.26 9.50 17.17
N ASP A 74 10.64 10.17 18.24
CA ASP A 74 9.72 10.61 19.28
C ASP A 74 8.88 11.83 18.82
N PRO A 75 7.81 12.21 19.55
CA PRO A 75 7.00 13.38 19.23
C PRO A 75 7.74 14.72 19.22
N LYS A 76 8.98 14.76 19.73
CA LYS A 76 9.87 15.94 19.71
C LYS A 76 10.83 15.94 18.54
N GLY A 77 10.72 14.95 17.63
CA GLY A 77 11.58 14.82 16.45
C GLY A 77 12.95 14.19 16.71
N LYS A 78 13.17 13.55 17.86
CA LYS A 78 14.43 12.89 18.17
C LYS A 78 14.40 11.42 17.80
N ILE A 79 15.49 10.93 17.22
CA ILE A 79 15.69 9.49 16.99
C ILE A 79 15.92 8.82 18.36
N ILE A 80 15.05 7.86 18.69
CA ILE A 80 15.09 7.12 19.95
C ILE A 80 15.43 5.64 19.78
N GLY A 81 15.40 5.15 18.54
CA GLY A 81 15.73 3.77 18.24
C GLY A 81 15.91 3.48 16.78
N LYS A 82 16.52 2.34 16.49
CA LYS A 82 16.71 1.79 15.16
C LYS A 82 16.53 0.27 15.19
N HIS A 83 15.87 -0.27 14.18
CA HIS A 83 15.79 -1.71 13.94
C HIS A 83 16.16 -2.02 12.50
N GLU A 84 17.02 -2.99 12.28
CA GLU A 84 17.44 -3.47 10.96
C GLU A 84 16.92 -4.89 10.75
N GLY A 85 16.29 -5.14 9.61
CA GLY A 85 15.75 -6.45 9.25
C GLY A 85 14.24 -6.54 9.31
N GLU A 86 13.74 -7.76 9.30
CA GLU A 86 12.30 -8.04 9.33
C GLU A 86 11.70 -7.77 10.70
N ILE A 87 10.41 -7.52 10.75
CA ILE A 87 9.65 -7.27 11.97
C ILE A 87 8.59 -8.34 12.17
N ASP A 88 8.33 -8.68 13.42
CA ASP A 88 7.15 -9.43 13.83
C ASP A 88 6.12 -8.49 14.46
N PHE A 89 4.84 -8.81 14.27
CA PHE A 89 3.77 -7.95 14.76
C PHE A 89 3.75 -7.87 16.30
N GLU A 90 3.92 -8.99 16.98
CA GLU A 90 3.72 -9.07 18.44
C GLU A 90 4.81 -8.28 19.20
N GLY A 91 6.06 -8.44 18.79
CA GLY A 91 7.17 -7.72 19.41
C GLY A 91 7.09 -6.21 19.18
N PHE A 92 6.76 -5.80 17.97
CA PHE A 92 6.60 -4.38 17.63
C PHE A 92 5.32 -3.78 18.21
N ASP A 93 4.25 -4.51 18.29
CA ASP A 93 3.01 -4.08 18.94
C ASP A 93 3.24 -3.75 20.42
N LYS A 94 3.95 -4.62 21.13
CA LYS A 94 4.33 -4.36 22.52
C LYS A 94 5.22 -3.12 22.63
N LEU A 95 6.27 -3.02 21.82
CA LEU A 95 7.20 -1.89 21.83
C LEU A 95 6.46 -0.56 21.59
N LEU A 96 5.63 -0.49 20.57
CA LEU A 96 4.86 0.71 20.24
C LEU A 96 3.85 1.04 21.33
N GLY A 97 3.18 0.03 21.90
CA GLY A 97 2.26 0.24 23.02
C GLY A 97 2.95 0.85 24.23
N ASP A 98 4.14 0.34 24.60
CA ASP A 98 4.94 0.89 25.70
C ASP A 98 5.39 2.33 25.42
N MET A 99 5.81 2.64 24.17
CA MET A 99 6.21 3.98 23.75
C MET A 99 5.03 4.97 23.77
N VAL A 100 3.87 4.57 23.26
CA VAL A 100 2.65 5.41 23.26
C VAL A 100 2.25 5.73 24.69
N ALA A 101 2.25 4.75 25.60
CA ALA A 101 1.92 4.94 27.01
C ALA A 101 2.89 5.91 27.71
N GLU A 102 4.19 5.81 27.40
CA GLU A 102 5.22 6.71 27.94
C GLU A 102 4.99 8.15 27.44
N PHE A 103 4.75 8.33 26.14
CA PHE A 103 4.56 9.66 25.54
C PHE A 103 3.24 10.32 25.95
N ASP A 104 2.19 9.52 26.15
CA ASP A 104 0.91 10.00 26.67
C ASP A 104 1.04 10.46 28.12
N THR A 105 1.71 9.66 28.97
CA THR A 105 2.02 10.01 30.36
C THR A 105 2.87 11.29 30.44
N ALA A 106 3.76 11.50 29.51
CA ALA A 106 4.61 12.70 29.42
C ALA A 106 3.89 13.91 28.81
N GLU A 107 2.62 13.77 28.39
CA GLU A 107 1.80 14.81 27.74
C GLU A 107 2.45 15.40 26.47
N ILE A 108 3.23 14.60 25.75
CA ILE A 108 3.89 15.01 24.50
C ILE A 108 3.27 14.39 23.24
N LEU A 109 2.37 13.42 23.41
CA LEU A 109 1.67 12.78 22.32
C LEU A 109 0.46 13.64 21.91
N LYS A 110 0.33 13.89 20.61
CA LYS A 110 -0.89 14.43 20.00
C LYS A 110 -1.59 13.31 19.26
N SER A 111 -2.72 12.86 19.77
CA SER A 111 -3.53 11.80 19.15
C SER A 111 -4.49 12.41 18.14
N GLU A 112 -3.97 12.75 16.96
CA GLU A 112 -4.75 13.26 15.83
C GLU A 112 -4.38 12.45 14.58
N PRO A 113 -5.35 11.81 13.92
CA PRO A 113 -5.07 11.08 12.68
C PRO A 113 -4.65 12.05 11.58
N LEU A 114 -3.58 11.72 10.89
CA LEU A 114 -3.18 12.45 9.69
C LEU A 114 -3.95 11.94 8.48
N THR A 115 -4.52 12.85 7.71
CA THR A 115 -5.22 12.52 6.48
C THR A 115 -4.29 12.71 5.29
N TYR A 116 -4.12 11.67 4.47
CA TYR A 116 -3.33 11.70 3.25
C TYR A 116 -4.21 11.57 2.01
N HIS A 117 -3.81 12.20 0.92
CA HIS A 117 -4.34 11.91 -0.40
C HIS A 117 -3.53 10.75 -0.98
N LEU A 118 -4.12 9.58 -1.04
CA LEU A 118 -3.44 8.38 -1.51
C LEU A 118 -3.27 8.39 -3.04
N GLU A 119 -2.18 7.80 -3.51
CA GLU A 119 -1.96 7.67 -4.96
C GLU A 119 -3.05 6.83 -5.64
N ARG A 120 -3.63 5.84 -4.94
CA ARG A 120 -4.74 5.03 -5.46
C ARG A 120 -6.00 5.83 -5.75
N ASP A 121 -6.24 6.94 -5.05
CA ASP A 121 -7.43 7.78 -5.26
C ASP A 121 -7.45 8.40 -6.66
N LYS A 122 -6.26 8.58 -7.27
CA LYS A 122 -6.08 9.06 -8.65
C LYS A 122 -6.20 7.96 -9.70
N GLU A 123 -6.15 6.68 -9.30
CA GLU A 123 -6.21 5.55 -10.25
C GLU A 123 -7.61 5.31 -10.80
N TRP A 124 -8.67 5.75 -10.11
CA TRP A 124 -10.05 5.62 -10.57
C TRP A 124 -10.33 6.26 -11.94
N GLU A 125 -9.51 7.23 -12.33
CA GLU A 125 -9.58 7.87 -13.65
C GLU A 125 -9.00 7.00 -14.77
N ARG A 126 -8.30 5.93 -14.45
CA ARG A 126 -7.70 5.03 -15.42
C ARG A 126 -8.69 3.95 -15.86
N ALA A 127 -8.58 3.56 -17.14
CA ALA A 127 -9.40 2.48 -17.68
C ALA A 127 -9.12 1.14 -16.97
N LEU A 128 -7.86 0.85 -16.65
CA LEU A 128 -7.38 -0.34 -15.93
C LEU A 128 -6.29 0.05 -14.93
N SER A 129 -6.23 -0.66 -13.81
CA SER A 129 -5.13 -0.53 -12.85
C SER A 129 -4.62 -1.92 -12.42
N PHE A 130 -3.40 -2.22 -12.83
CA PHE A 130 -2.69 -3.49 -12.57
C PHE A 130 -3.53 -4.74 -12.84
N PRO A 131 -4.01 -4.95 -14.10
CA PRO A 131 -4.83 -6.11 -14.40
C PRO A 131 -4.06 -7.41 -14.14
N GLY A 132 -4.62 -8.29 -13.31
CA GLY A 132 -4.00 -9.56 -12.93
C GLY A 132 -4.04 -10.58 -14.06
N LYS A 133 -5.16 -10.65 -14.80
CA LYS A 133 -5.35 -11.56 -15.93
C LYS A 133 -6.31 -11.01 -16.97
N VAL A 134 -6.03 -11.37 -18.22
CA VAL A 134 -6.96 -11.23 -19.34
C VAL A 134 -7.27 -12.64 -19.87
N LEU A 135 -8.54 -12.97 -19.98
CA LEU A 135 -9.03 -14.21 -20.56
C LEU A 135 -9.81 -13.88 -21.84
N VAL A 136 -9.48 -14.57 -22.93
CA VAL A 136 -10.19 -14.46 -24.20
C VAL A 136 -11.22 -15.58 -24.30
N ASP A 137 -12.50 -15.23 -24.42
CA ASP A 137 -13.59 -16.13 -24.76
C ASP A 137 -13.93 -15.93 -26.24
N GLU A 138 -13.25 -16.67 -27.09
CA GLU A 138 -13.43 -16.60 -28.55
C GLU A 138 -14.85 -16.98 -28.98
N ALA A 139 -15.45 -17.97 -28.29
CA ALA A 139 -16.79 -18.44 -28.62
C ALA A 139 -17.86 -17.35 -28.46
N SER A 140 -17.71 -16.49 -27.48
CA SER A 140 -18.64 -15.38 -27.21
C SER A 140 -18.10 -14.03 -27.68
N GLY A 141 -16.93 -13.98 -28.31
CA GLY A 141 -16.30 -12.74 -28.82
C GLY A 141 -16.04 -11.70 -27.75
N ARG A 142 -15.52 -12.12 -26.58
CA ARG A 142 -15.32 -11.21 -25.45
C ARG A 142 -13.99 -11.43 -24.72
N LEU A 143 -13.55 -10.36 -24.06
CA LEU A 143 -12.47 -10.36 -23.10
C LEU A 143 -13.04 -10.30 -21.70
N ILE A 144 -12.46 -11.06 -20.78
CA ILE A 144 -12.74 -10.99 -19.34
C ILE A 144 -11.44 -10.58 -18.68
N ILE A 145 -11.46 -9.46 -17.94
CA ILE A 145 -10.25 -8.83 -17.38
C ILE A 145 -10.43 -8.68 -15.87
N SER A 146 -9.52 -9.26 -15.08
CA SER A 146 -9.41 -8.95 -13.66
C SER A 146 -8.64 -7.64 -13.49
N ASP A 147 -9.33 -6.59 -13.09
CA ASP A 147 -8.78 -5.25 -12.86
C ASP A 147 -8.51 -5.10 -11.36
N SER A 148 -7.33 -5.61 -10.94
CA SER A 148 -7.01 -5.97 -9.56
C SER A 148 -7.13 -4.80 -8.60
N ILE A 149 -6.42 -3.70 -8.82
CA ILE A 149 -6.44 -2.54 -7.91
C ILE A 149 -7.81 -1.83 -7.87
N HIS A 150 -8.58 -1.92 -8.97
CA HIS A 150 -9.96 -1.44 -8.97
C HIS A 150 -10.96 -2.42 -8.37
N ASN A 151 -10.53 -3.57 -7.85
CA ASN A 151 -11.38 -4.58 -7.20
C ASN A 151 -12.61 -4.95 -8.03
N ARG A 152 -12.42 -5.16 -9.36
CA ARG A 152 -13.52 -5.40 -10.31
C ARG A 152 -13.10 -6.35 -11.45
N ILE A 153 -14.09 -6.91 -12.11
CA ILE A 153 -13.93 -7.67 -13.36
C ILE A 153 -14.57 -6.89 -14.50
N LEU A 154 -13.87 -6.75 -15.61
CA LEU A 154 -14.41 -6.13 -16.80
C LEU A 154 -14.73 -7.17 -17.87
N ILE A 155 -15.88 -7.04 -18.52
CA ILE A 155 -16.21 -7.75 -19.74
C ILE A 155 -16.18 -6.75 -20.89
N ALA A 156 -15.33 -7.02 -21.88
CA ALA A 156 -15.13 -6.15 -23.03
C ALA A 156 -15.27 -6.93 -24.35
N THR A 157 -15.44 -6.23 -25.46
CA THR A 157 -15.30 -6.82 -26.80
C THR A 157 -13.84 -7.13 -27.12
N LEU A 158 -13.56 -7.89 -28.16
CA LEU A 158 -12.20 -8.19 -28.62
C LEU A 158 -11.44 -6.90 -29.03
N GLU A 159 -12.18 -5.85 -29.43
CA GLU A 159 -11.62 -4.52 -29.75
C GLU A 159 -11.38 -3.65 -28.50
N GLY A 160 -11.65 -4.19 -27.29
CA GLY A 160 -11.38 -3.50 -26.01
C GLY A 160 -12.52 -2.58 -25.53
N LYS A 161 -13.70 -2.58 -26.16
CA LYS A 161 -14.84 -1.79 -25.67
C LYS A 161 -15.51 -2.47 -24.49
N VAL A 162 -15.45 -1.83 -23.31
CA VAL A 162 -16.10 -2.34 -22.08
C VAL A 162 -17.62 -2.41 -22.29
N ARG A 163 -18.19 -3.57 -21.99
CA ARG A 163 -19.64 -3.87 -22.05
C ARG A 163 -20.25 -3.95 -20.65
N GLN A 164 -19.49 -4.48 -19.69
CA GLN A 164 -19.97 -4.67 -18.34
C GLN A 164 -18.84 -4.54 -17.35
N VAL A 165 -19.14 -3.98 -16.20
CA VAL A 165 -18.28 -3.93 -15.02
C VAL A 165 -18.95 -4.79 -13.95
N ILE A 166 -18.20 -5.68 -13.32
CA ILE A 166 -18.66 -6.53 -12.22
C ILE A 166 -17.77 -6.24 -11.02
N GLY A 167 -18.38 -5.79 -9.94
CA GLY A 167 -17.72 -5.34 -8.71
C GLY A 167 -17.96 -3.86 -8.46
N SER A 168 -18.29 -3.54 -7.20
CA SER A 168 -18.51 -2.17 -6.73
C SER A 168 -17.23 -1.31 -6.68
N GLY A 169 -16.06 -1.93 -6.87
CA GLY A 169 -14.76 -1.30 -6.66
C GLY A 169 -14.31 -1.22 -5.19
N ILE A 170 -15.21 -1.49 -4.27
CA ILE A 170 -14.87 -1.55 -2.84
C ILE A 170 -14.24 -2.91 -2.56
N GLU A 171 -13.05 -2.90 -1.96
CA GLU A 171 -12.37 -4.12 -1.54
C GLU A 171 -13.24 -4.96 -0.59
N GLY A 172 -13.26 -6.27 -0.79
CA GLY A 172 -14.00 -7.20 0.07
C GLY A 172 -14.38 -8.50 -0.62
N PHE A 173 -15.13 -9.32 0.09
CA PHE A 173 -15.68 -10.58 -0.39
C PHE A 173 -17.19 -10.55 -0.20
N LYS A 174 -17.93 -10.27 -1.27
CA LYS A 174 -19.39 -10.25 -1.24
C LYS A 174 -19.92 -10.70 -2.58
N ASP A 175 -20.80 -11.70 -2.56
CA ASP A 175 -21.62 -12.09 -3.72
C ASP A 175 -22.78 -11.13 -3.88
N GLY A 176 -23.24 -10.96 -5.13
CA GLY A 176 -24.37 -10.09 -5.42
C GLY A 176 -24.51 -9.78 -6.92
N SER A 177 -25.32 -8.78 -7.24
CA SER A 177 -25.41 -8.22 -8.58
C SER A 177 -24.07 -7.62 -9.02
N ALA A 178 -23.94 -7.28 -10.30
CA ALA A 178 -22.68 -6.78 -10.87
C ALA A 178 -22.16 -5.53 -10.12
N ASP A 179 -23.03 -4.68 -9.66
CA ASP A 179 -22.73 -3.43 -8.94
C ASP A 179 -22.62 -3.58 -7.41
N GLU A 180 -23.07 -4.72 -6.85
CA GLU A 180 -23.01 -4.98 -5.40
C GLU A 180 -21.89 -5.95 -5.01
N ALA A 181 -21.42 -6.78 -5.94
CA ALA A 181 -20.34 -7.72 -5.72
C ALA A 181 -19.08 -6.99 -5.27
N ARG A 182 -18.27 -7.66 -4.43
CA ARG A 182 -16.99 -7.14 -3.98
C ARG A 182 -15.91 -8.17 -4.15
N PHE A 183 -14.78 -7.72 -4.66
CA PHE A 183 -13.56 -8.49 -4.83
C PHE A 183 -12.44 -7.85 -4.00
N ALA A 184 -11.47 -8.65 -3.59
CA ALA A 184 -10.23 -8.18 -2.98
C ALA A 184 -9.09 -8.58 -3.90
N ASP A 185 -8.50 -7.63 -4.61
CA ASP A 185 -7.37 -7.78 -5.53
C ASP A 185 -7.50 -9.02 -6.45
N PRO A 186 -8.54 -9.09 -7.33
CA PRO A 186 -8.79 -10.27 -8.16
C PRO A 186 -7.64 -10.50 -9.14
N GLN A 187 -6.96 -11.65 -9.04
CA GLN A 187 -5.78 -11.98 -9.84
C GLN A 187 -6.07 -12.94 -10.99
N GLY A 188 -7.17 -13.65 -10.95
CA GLY A 188 -7.48 -14.69 -11.91
C GLY A 188 -8.93 -14.74 -12.33
N VAL A 189 -9.15 -15.18 -13.57
CA VAL A 189 -10.48 -15.48 -14.13
C VAL A 189 -10.43 -16.78 -14.91
N ALA A 190 -11.52 -17.53 -14.90
CA ALA A 190 -11.73 -18.76 -15.67
C ALA A 190 -13.15 -18.76 -16.27
N LEU A 191 -13.34 -19.53 -17.36
CA LEU A 191 -14.64 -19.84 -17.96
C LEU A 191 -15.19 -21.12 -17.36
#